data_c00989fef489321932175ba858122b4f
#
_entry.id   c00989fef489321932175ba858122b4f
#
_cell.length_a   1.000
_cell.length_b   1.000
_cell.length_c   1.000
_cell.angle_alpha   90.00
_cell.angle_beta   90.00
_cell.angle_gamma   90.00
#
_symmetry.space_group_name_H-M   'P 1'
#
loop_
_entity.id
_entity.type
_entity.pdbx_description
1 polymer ?
#
loop_
_entity_poly.entity_id
_entity_poly.type
_entity_poly.pdbx_seq_one_letter_code
_entity_poly.pdbx_strand_id
1 'polypeptide(L)'
;LPKQRQTLLFSATYEKNIEKLASNVLLNPVVVKVENEEKVHIKQKFYSVEESNKTTLIPALISSNKAKSILIFCNMKITCDKLADDLYNLGLDVLTLHSDLEQKQRDETIILFSNKSYPILIATDVASRGLHIDDVDLVINYDLSLDEKIHTHRIGRTARAGKGGMAISLYTYNDFDRVELIKDTFRDIEDESIDKIEDDLSYKIDSELRTIFINGGKKQKLRAGDILGALTAGIGLHKDEIGKIDILDFASYVAISKEKISFVLEKLSKEKIKGKYYRIYEKWQNKKGDINCLKIHYFLK
;
A
#
# COMPACT_ATOMS: atom_id res chain seq x y z
N LEU A 1 13.57 -30.65 13.52
CA LEU A 1 12.53 -30.18 14.45
C LEU A 1 12.36 -31.23 15.56
N PRO A 2 12.08 -30.83 16.84
CA PRO A 2 11.80 -31.78 17.91
C PRO A 2 10.65 -32.69 17.56
N LYS A 3 10.75 -33.99 17.97
CA LYS A 3 9.67 -34.99 17.71
C LYS A 3 8.41 -34.65 18.52
N GLN A 4 8.56 -34.15 19.75
CA GLN A 4 7.45 -33.63 20.53
C GLN A 4 7.35 -32.11 20.31
N ARG A 5 6.31 -31.66 19.63
CA ARG A 5 6.00 -30.26 19.37
C ARG A 5 4.52 -30.05 19.17
N GLN A 6 4.02 -28.90 19.49
CA GLN A 6 2.73 -28.44 19.01
C GLN A 6 2.90 -27.78 17.66
N THR A 7 2.07 -28.18 16.70
CA THR A 7 2.06 -27.58 15.35
C THR A 7 0.71 -26.91 15.14
N LEU A 8 0.72 -25.64 14.75
CA LEU A 8 -0.47 -24.85 14.44
C LEU A 8 -0.45 -24.49 12.96
N LEU A 9 -1.56 -24.68 12.28
CA LEU A 9 -1.78 -24.30 10.89
C LEU A 9 -2.88 -23.24 10.85
N PHE A 10 -2.57 -22.08 10.29
CA PHE A 10 -3.54 -21.02 10.06
C PHE A 10 -3.73 -20.84 8.56
N SER A 11 -4.97 -20.73 8.12
CA SER A 11 -5.32 -20.46 6.74
C SER A 11 -6.57 -19.59 6.69
N ALA A 12 -6.60 -18.61 5.79
CA ALA A 12 -7.78 -17.80 5.53
C ALA A 12 -8.84 -18.55 4.70
N THR A 13 -8.42 -19.59 3.96
CA THR A 13 -9.29 -20.46 3.16
C THR A 13 -9.07 -21.89 3.56
N TYR A 14 -10.16 -22.67 3.71
CA TYR A 14 -10.10 -24.10 4.06
C TYR A 14 -10.51 -24.93 2.85
N GLU A 15 -9.65 -24.93 1.82
CA GLU A 15 -9.84 -25.72 0.61
C GLU A 15 -9.34 -27.16 0.80
N LYS A 16 -9.79 -28.11 -0.06
CA LYS A 16 -9.38 -29.53 -0.03
C LYS A 16 -7.85 -29.72 -0.01
N ASN A 17 -7.09 -28.81 -0.63
CA ASN A 17 -5.63 -28.86 -0.61
C ASN A 17 -5.05 -28.53 0.77
N ILE A 18 -5.66 -27.59 1.50
CA ILE A 18 -5.25 -27.23 2.87
C ILE A 18 -5.58 -28.37 3.83
N GLU A 19 -6.74 -29.00 3.67
CA GLU A 19 -7.14 -30.17 4.45
C GLU A 19 -6.16 -31.33 4.27
N LYS A 20 -5.74 -31.60 3.02
CA LYS A 20 -4.73 -32.61 2.71
C LYS A 20 -3.36 -32.26 3.27
N LEU A 21 -2.96 -30.98 3.23
CA LEU A 21 -1.72 -30.52 3.85
C LEU A 21 -1.78 -30.67 5.38
N ALA A 22 -2.89 -30.29 5.99
CA ALA A 22 -3.12 -30.39 7.43
C ALA A 22 -3.00 -31.84 7.90
N SER A 23 -3.63 -32.78 7.19
CA SER A 23 -3.58 -34.24 7.52
C SER A 23 -2.16 -34.82 7.42
N ASN A 24 -1.30 -34.28 6.58
CA ASN A 24 0.09 -34.74 6.42
C ASN A 24 1.05 -34.17 7.49
N VAL A 25 0.73 -33.01 8.09
CA VAL A 25 1.65 -32.29 8.98
C VAL A 25 1.20 -32.30 10.43
N LEU A 26 -0.10 -32.43 10.68
CA LEU A 26 -0.71 -32.33 12.00
C LEU A 26 -1.09 -33.77 12.50
N LEU A 27 -0.87 -33.99 13.79
CA LEU A 27 -1.30 -35.23 14.48
C LEU A 27 -2.59 -34.93 15.26
N ASN A 28 -3.70 -35.56 14.89
CA ASN A 28 -5.02 -35.39 15.51
C ASN A 28 -5.41 -33.90 15.67
N PRO A 29 -5.51 -33.14 14.57
CA PRO A 29 -5.73 -31.69 14.67
C PRO A 29 -7.15 -31.40 15.17
N VAL A 30 -7.24 -30.39 16.04
CA VAL A 30 -8.51 -29.73 16.36
C VAL A 30 -8.71 -28.62 15.33
N VAL A 31 -9.80 -28.71 14.57
CA VAL A 31 -10.16 -27.69 13.58
C VAL A 31 -11.08 -26.66 14.22
N VAL A 32 -10.61 -25.43 14.30
CA VAL A 32 -11.40 -24.28 14.74
C VAL A 32 -11.70 -23.42 13.53
N LYS A 33 -12.96 -23.31 13.14
CA LYS A 33 -13.41 -22.39 12.10
C LYS A 33 -13.98 -21.16 12.79
N VAL A 34 -13.39 -20.00 12.50
CA VAL A 34 -13.97 -18.71 12.91
C VAL A 34 -14.78 -18.23 11.72
N GLU A 35 -16.10 -18.35 11.84
CA GLU A 35 -17.02 -17.72 10.89
C GLU A 35 -17.08 -16.23 11.27
N ASN A 36 -16.57 -15.36 10.43
CA ASN A 36 -16.80 -13.93 10.61
C ASN A 36 -18.25 -13.64 10.28
N GLU A 37 -19.06 -13.39 11.29
CA GLU A 37 -20.46 -12.98 11.12
C GLU A 37 -20.58 -11.56 10.51
N GLU A 38 -19.54 -10.75 10.58
CA GLU A 38 -19.52 -9.46 9.90
C GLU A 38 -19.12 -9.65 8.43
N LYS A 39 -20.14 -9.71 7.56
CA LYS A 39 -19.94 -9.55 6.13
C LYS A 39 -19.36 -8.17 5.88
N VAL A 40 -18.07 -8.12 5.64
CA VAL A 40 -17.38 -6.89 5.23
C VAL A 40 -18.01 -6.44 3.90
N HIS A 41 -18.74 -5.33 3.93
CA HIS A 41 -19.47 -4.85 2.75
C HIS A 41 -18.48 -4.07 1.87
N ILE A 42 -18.07 -4.67 0.76
CA ILE A 42 -17.25 -4.00 -0.27
C ILE A 42 -18.20 -3.62 -1.41
N LYS A 43 -18.40 -2.33 -1.61
CA LYS A 43 -19.12 -1.83 -2.77
C LYS A 43 -18.25 -2.01 -4.01
N GLN A 44 -18.79 -2.65 -5.04
CA GLN A 44 -18.06 -2.95 -6.27
C GLN A 44 -18.72 -2.26 -7.45
N LYS A 45 -17.91 -1.54 -8.24
CA LYS A 45 -18.33 -0.89 -9.47
C LYS A 45 -17.50 -1.35 -10.64
N PHE A 46 -18.17 -1.69 -11.72
CA PHE A 46 -17.53 -2.11 -12.96
C PHE A 46 -17.79 -1.07 -14.04
N TYR A 47 -16.73 -0.69 -14.76
CA TYR A 47 -16.79 0.27 -15.85
C TYR A 47 -16.27 -0.35 -17.14
N SER A 48 -17.12 -0.40 -18.18
CA SER A 48 -16.70 -0.73 -19.54
C SER A 48 -15.97 0.46 -20.16
N VAL A 49 -14.73 0.27 -20.54
CA VAL A 49 -13.86 1.35 -21.02
C VAL A 49 -13.05 0.90 -22.24
N GLU A 50 -12.68 1.84 -23.09
CA GLU A 50 -11.65 1.59 -24.09
C GLU A 50 -10.27 1.60 -23.48
N GLU A 51 -9.35 0.75 -23.96
CA GLU A 51 -8.00 0.61 -23.40
C GLU A 51 -7.25 1.95 -23.35
N SER A 52 -7.43 2.79 -24.39
CA SER A 52 -6.83 4.13 -24.49
C SER A 52 -7.28 5.09 -23.38
N ASN A 53 -8.46 4.87 -22.81
CA ASN A 53 -9.09 5.80 -21.85
C ASN A 53 -8.87 5.38 -20.39
N LYS A 54 -8.40 4.15 -20.12
CA LYS A 54 -8.23 3.65 -18.76
C LYS A 54 -7.40 4.58 -17.87
N THR A 55 -6.24 5.00 -18.36
CA THR A 55 -5.31 5.83 -17.57
C THR A 55 -5.89 7.20 -17.22
N THR A 56 -6.55 7.85 -18.19
CA THR A 56 -7.11 9.19 -18.03
C THR A 56 -8.30 9.23 -17.05
N LEU A 57 -8.96 8.09 -16.84
CA LEU A 57 -10.07 7.97 -15.88
C LEU A 57 -9.59 7.84 -14.42
N ILE A 58 -8.34 7.42 -14.17
CA ILE A 58 -7.85 7.16 -12.80
C ILE A 58 -8.00 8.39 -11.87
N PRO A 59 -7.57 9.60 -12.26
CA PRO A 59 -7.74 10.78 -11.41
C PRO A 59 -9.20 11.06 -11.06
N ALA A 60 -10.11 10.96 -12.04
CA ALA A 60 -11.54 11.18 -11.83
C ALA A 60 -12.17 10.11 -10.91
N LEU A 61 -11.77 8.85 -11.05
CA LEU A 61 -12.22 7.79 -10.14
C LEU A 61 -11.73 8.00 -8.70
N ILE A 62 -10.53 8.52 -8.52
CA ILE A 62 -9.99 8.81 -7.19
C ILE A 62 -10.71 10.02 -6.58
N SER A 63 -10.88 11.10 -7.36
CA SER A 63 -11.51 12.35 -6.88
C SER A 63 -12.98 12.14 -6.54
N SER A 64 -13.75 11.45 -7.38
CA SER A 64 -15.16 11.14 -7.15
C SER A 64 -15.41 10.30 -5.89
N ASN A 65 -14.45 9.48 -5.49
CA ASN A 65 -14.52 8.68 -4.26
C ASN A 65 -13.82 9.33 -3.06
N LYS A 66 -13.19 10.50 -3.24
CA LYS A 66 -12.41 11.23 -2.21
C LYS A 66 -11.41 10.32 -1.49
N ALA A 67 -10.80 9.39 -2.24
CA ALA A 67 -9.91 8.39 -1.70
C ALA A 67 -8.53 8.99 -1.41
N LYS A 68 -7.99 8.73 -0.20
CA LYS A 68 -6.66 9.20 0.24
C LYS A 68 -5.59 8.11 0.14
N SER A 69 -6.00 6.83 0.12
CA SER A 69 -5.13 5.67 -0.04
C SER A 69 -5.68 4.74 -1.10
N ILE A 70 -4.93 4.57 -2.19
CA ILE A 70 -5.39 3.89 -3.40
C ILE A 70 -4.43 2.76 -3.77
N LEU A 71 -4.96 1.57 -3.98
CA LEU A 71 -4.22 0.43 -4.49
C LEU A 71 -4.72 0.07 -5.88
N ILE A 72 -3.84 0.17 -6.89
CA ILE A 72 -4.16 -0.13 -8.28
C ILE A 72 -3.51 -1.46 -8.67
N PHE A 73 -4.28 -2.39 -9.20
CA PHE A 73 -3.80 -3.68 -9.65
C PHE A 73 -3.65 -3.74 -11.16
N CYS A 74 -2.47 -4.18 -11.61
CA CYS A 74 -2.17 -4.54 -12.99
C CYS A 74 -1.77 -6.02 -13.07
N ASN A 75 -2.06 -6.68 -14.19
CA ASN A 75 -1.71 -8.07 -14.41
C ASN A 75 -0.22 -8.26 -14.73
N MET A 76 0.41 -7.25 -15.34
CA MET A 76 1.81 -7.30 -15.78
C MET A 76 2.64 -6.16 -15.20
N LYS A 77 3.92 -6.44 -14.90
CA LYS A 77 4.88 -5.45 -14.40
C LYS A 77 5.09 -4.28 -15.37
N ILE A 78 5.14 -4.56 -16.67
CA ILE A 78 5.28 -3.53 -17.72
C ILE A 78 4.11 -2.56 -17.68
N THR A 79 2.89 -3.06 -17.44
CA THR A 79 1.70 -2.22 -17.27
C THR A 79 1.80 -1.37 -16.01
N CYS A 80 2.34 -1.93 -14.90
CA CYS A 80 2.59 -1.15 -13.68
C CYS A 80 3.51 0.04 -13.93
N ASP A 81 4.65 -0.20 -14.60
CA ASP A 81 5.65 0.84 -14.86
C ASP A 81 5.10 1.92 -15.79
N LYS A 82 4.45 1.50 -16.88
CA LYS A 82 3.82 2.44 -17.82
C LYS A 82 2.75 3.29 -17.15
N LEU A 83 1.86 2.67 -16.38
CA LEU A 83 0.82 3.39 -15.66
C LEU A 83 1.41 4.36 -14.64
N ALA A 84 2.50 3.98 -13.96
CA ALA A 84 3.19 4.86 -13.03
C ALA A 84 3.78 6.09 -13.73
N ASP A 85 4.45 5.91 -14.87
CA ASP A 85 4.98 7.00 -15.67
C ASP A 85 3.87 7.94 -16.16
N ASP A 86 2.76 7.39 -16.63
CA ASP A 86 1.62 8.15 -17.12
C ASP A 86 0.97 8.98 -15.99
N LEU A 87 0.72 8.37 -14.82
CA LEU A 87 0.15 9.05 -13.65
C LEU A 87 1.12 10.09 -13.06
N TYR A 88 2.42 9.81 -13.06
CA TYR A 88 3.43 10.78 -12.67
C TYR A 88 3.42 12.01 -13.58
N ASN A 89 3.28 11.82 -14.91
CA ASN A 89 3.18 12.91 -15.87
C ASN A 89 1.90 13.75 -15.70
N LEU A 90 0.85 13.16 -15.10
CA LEU A 90 -0.36 13.86 -14.65
C LEU A 90 -0.18 14.57 -13.30
N GLY A 91 1.03 14.53 -12.71
CA GLY A 91 1.34 15.21 -11.45
C GLY A 91 0.97 14.42 -10.18
N LEU A 92 0.72 13.12 -10.29
CA LEU A 92 0.39 12.26 -9.16
C LEU A 92 1.62 11.58 -8.58
N ASP A 93 1.73 11.57 -7.25
CA ASP A 93 2.76 10.83 -6.52
C ASP A 93 2.35 9.34 -6.44
N VAL A 94 3.06 8.47 -7.13
CA VAL A 94 2.76 7.04 -7.23
C VAL A 94 3.96 6.18 -6.83
N LEU A 95 3.69 4.99 -6.30
CA LEU A 95 4.67 3.94 -6.04
C LEU A 95 4.36 2.72 -6.91
N THR A 96 5.38 1.95 -7.29
CA THR A 96 5.21 0.66 -7.97
C THR A 96 5.70 -0.50 -7.13
N LEU A 97 5.04 -1.66 -7.24
CA LEU A 97 5.39 -2.88 -6.53
C LEU A 97 5.22 -4.11 -7.44
N HIS A 98 6.32 -4.64 -7.97
CA HIS A 98 6.34 -5.82 -8.83
C HIS A 98 7.59 -6.68 -8.60
N SER A 99 7.70 -7.79 -9.30
CA SER A 99 8.74 -8.81 -9.08
C SER A 99 10.18 -8.34 -9.37
N ASP A 100 10.36 -7.31 -10.19
CA ASP A 100 11.69 -6.83 -10.58
C ASP A 100 12.35 -5.94 -9.52
N LEU A 101 11.59 -5.50 -8.52
CA LEU A 101 12.14 -4.74 -7.40
C LEU A 101 12.97 -5.66 -6.50
N GLU A 102 14.15 -5.19 -6.09
CA GLU A 102 14.94 -5.82 -5.04
C GLU A 102 14.17 -5.83 -3.70
N GLN A 103 14.47 -6.79 -2.81
CA GLN A 103 13.77 -6.89 -1.53
C GLN A 103 13.81 -5.58 -0.73
N LYS A 104 14.93 -4.88 -0.75
CA LYS A 104 15.06 -3.58 -0.06
C LYS A 104 14.10 -2.54 -0.63
N GLN A 105 13.99 -2.45 -1.96
CA GLN A 105 13.08 -1.51 -2.63
C GLN A 105 11.62 -1.86 -2.31
N ARG A 106 11.28 -3.16 -2.29
CA ARG A 106 9.94 -3.63 -1.91
C ARG A 106 9.58 -3.21 -0.48
N ASP A 107 10.49 -3.45 0.47
CA ASP A 107 10.30 -3.07 1.87
C ASP A 107 10.11 -1.55 2.02
N GLU A 108 10.93 -0.76 1.33
CA GLU A 108 10.81 0.70 1.30
C GLU A 108 9.47 1.16 0.69
N THR A 109 9.07 0.61 -0.45
CA THR A 109 7.77 0.90 -1.10
C THR A 109 6.61 0.66 -0.14
N ILE A 110 6.61 -0.49 0.53
CA ILE A 110 5.55 -0.83 1.49
C ILE A 110 5.52 0.14 2.68
N ILE A 111 6.68 0.50 3.20
CA ILE A 111 6.79 1.47 4.30
C ILE A 111 6.22 2.83 3.87
N LEU A 112 6.63 3.34 2.71
CA LEU A 112 6.21 4.64 2.19
C LEU A 112 4.70 4.70 1.91
N PHE A 113 4.11 3.60 1.45
CA PHE A 113 2.67 3.50 1.25
C PHE A 113 1.93 3.35 2.58
N SER A 114 2.35 2.40 3.44
CA SER A 114 1.68 2.12 4.71
C SER A 114 1.72 3.26 5.72
N ASN A 115 2.74 4.12 5.64
CA ASN A 115 2.86 5.31 6.47
C ASN A 115 2.19 6.55 5.87
N LYS A 116 1.48 6.37 4.73
CA LYS A 116 0.70 7.40 4.03
C LYS A 116 1.53 8.54 3.45
N SER A 117 2.83 8.34 3.19
CA SER A 117 3.65 9.34 2.49
C SER A 117 3.41 9.37 0.98
N TYR A 118 2.79 8.32 0.45
CA TYR A 118 2.34 8.22 -0.94
C TYR A 118 0.89 7.76 -0.98
N PRO A 119 0.03 8.45 -1.75
CA PRO A 119 -1.39 8.12 -1.80
C PRO A 119 -1.71 6.93 -2.70
N ILE A 120 -0.88 6.65 -3.72
CA ILE A 120 -1.14 5.65 -4.76
C ILE A 120 -0.04 4.59 -4.78
N LEU A 121 -0.43 3.32 -4.74
CA LEU A 121 0.42 2.17 -5.00
C LEU A 121 -0.13 1.38 -6.18
N ILE A 122 0.72 1.15 -7.20
CA ILE A 122 0.41 0.29 -8.36
C ILE A 122 1.14 -1.03 -8.16
N ALA A 123 0.44 -2.15 -8.19
CA ALA A 123 1.03 -3.45 -7.87
C ALA A 123 0.55 -4.59 -8.77
N THR A 124 1.42 -5.61 -8.92
CA THR A 124 0.99 -6.91 -9.43
C THR A 124 0.55 -7.82 -8.28
N ASP A 125 -0.32 -8.80 -8.57
CA ASP A 125 -0.83 -9.75 -7.56
C ASP A 125 0.27 -10.48 -6.83
N VAL A 126 1.27 -10.98 -7.56
CA VAL A 126 2.38 -11.76 -6.99
C VAL A 126 3.18 -10.94 -5.98
N ALA A 127 3.39 -9.67 -6.29
CA ALA A 127 4.18 -8.78 -5.44
C ALA A 127 3.41 -8.33 -4.19
N SER A 128 2.08 -8.22 -4.26
CA SER A 128 1.23 -7.77 -3.16
C SER A 128 0.82 -8.89 -2.19
N ARG A 129 0.96 -10.16 -2.59
CA ARG A 129 0.62 -11.31 -1.73
C ARG A 129 1.53 -11.40 -0.51
N GLY A 130 0.91 -11.65 0.66
CA GLY A 130 1.64 -11.81 1.93
C GLY A 130 2.15 -10.50 2.54
N LEU A 131 1.85 -9.36 1.92
CA LEU A 131 2.18 -8.06 2.46
C LEU A 131 0.98 -7.47 3.21
N HIS A 132 1.26 -6.78 4.31
CA HIS A 132 0.24 -6.06 5.08
C HIS A 132 -0.08 -4.71 4.40
N ILE A 133 -0.64 -4.79 3.18
CA ILE A 133 -1.22 -3.66 2.48
C ILE A 133 -2.73 -3.81 2.58
N ASP A 134 -3.28 -3.26 3.63
CA ASP A 134 -4.68 -3.43 3.99
C ASP A 134 -5.27 -2.09 4.42
N ASP A 135 -6.59 -1.99 4.49
CA ASP A 135 -7.33 -0.79 4.93
C ASP A 135 -7.09 0.41 3.98
N VAL A 136 -7.05 0.14 2.66
CA VAL A 136 -7.03 1.20 1.65
C VAL A 136 -8.46 1.69 1.37
N ASP A 137 -8.60 2.99 1.06
CA ASP A 137 -9.90 3.60 0.80
C ASP A 137 -10.50 3.09 -0.52
N LEU A 138 -9.63 2.87 -1.53
CA LEU A 138 -10.05 2.49 -2.87
C LEU A 138 -9.11 1.44 -3.46
N VAL A 139 -9.68 0.36 -3.96
CA VAL A 139 -9.01 -0.61 -4.83
C VAL A 139 -9.44 -0.36 -6.27
N ILE A 140 -8.50 -0.24 -7.20
CA ILE A 140 -8.77 -0.17 -8.63
C ILE A 140 -8.14 -1.37 -9.31
N ASN A 141 -8.94 -2.23 -9.94
CA ASN A 141 -8.46 -3.22 -10.88
C ASN A 141 -8.31 -2.54 -12.25
N TYR A 142 -7.14 -2.00 -12.55
CA TYR A 142 -6.80 -1.39 -13.85
C TYR A 142 -6.87 -2.44 -14.95
N ASP A 143 -6.32 -3.61 -14.70
CA ASP A 143 -6.57 -4.83 -15.47
C ASP A 143 -7.49 -5.74 -14.67
N LEU A 144 -8.54 -6.24 -15.29
CA LEU A 144 -9.45 -7.18 -14.65
C LEU A 144 -8.67 -8.42 -14.17
N SER A 145 -8.99 -8.91 -12.98
CA SER A 145 -8.36 -10.10 -12.40
C SER A 145 -8.53 -11.32 -13.31
N LEU A 146 -7.55 -12.23 -13.27
CA LEU A 146 -7.53 -13.40 -14.13
C LEU A 146 -8.58 -14.45 -13.74
N ASP A 147 -8.94 -14.47 -12.44
CA ASP A 147 -9.94 -15.36 -11.86
C ASP A 147 -10.61 -14.73 -10.63
N GLU A 148 -11.65 -15.37 -10.14
CA GLU A 148 -12.47 -14.93 -8.99
C GLU A 148 -11.69 -14.94 -7.67
N LYS A 149 -10.73 -15.86 -7.49
CA LYS A 149 -9.92 -15.93 -6.27
C LYS A 149 -8.97 -14.73 -6.22
N ILE A 150 -8.34 -14.40 -7.34
CA ILE A 150 -7.50 -13.21 -7.45
C ILE A 150 -8.35 -11.97 -7.20
N HIS A 151 -9.57 -11.91 -7.77
CA HIS A 151 -10.49 -10.81 -7.54
C HIS A 151 -10.79 -10.63 -6.04
N THR A 152 -11.18 -11.70 -5.37
CA THR A 152 -11.41 -11.71 -3.91
C THR A 152 -10.22 -11.17 -3.12
N HIS A 153 -9.01 -11.63 -3.46
CA HIS A 153 -7.79 -11.19 -2.79
C HIS A 153 -7.47 -9.71 -3.04
N ARG A 154 -7.79 -9.18 -4.22
CA ARG A 154 -7.59 -7.76 -4.55
C ARG A 154 -8.57 -6.88 -3.79
N ILE A 155 -9.87 -7.15 -3.91
CA ILE A 155 -10.90 -6.33 -3.24
C ILE A 155 -10.80 -6.43 -1.71
N GLY A 156 -10.36 -7.56 -1.16
CA GLY A 156 -10.12 -7.74 0.26
C GLY A 156 -8.98 -6.88 0.85
N ARG A 157 -8.38 -5.96 0.08
CA ARG A 157 -7.43 -4.96 0.58
C ARG A 157 -8.12 -3.71 1.11
N THR A 158 -9.38 -3.51 0.77
CA THR A 158 -10.23 -2.48 1.36
C THR A 158 -11.20 -3.09 2.38
N ALA A 159 -11.97 -2.24 3.05
CA ALA A 159 -13.06 -2.65 3.96
C ALA A 159 -12.61 -3.51 5.15
N ARG A 160 -11.65 -3.06 5.94
CA ARG A 160 -11.29 -3.68 7.22
C ARG A 160 -11.79 -2.87 8.41
N ALA A 161 -11.81 -3.51 9.58
CA ALA A 161 -12.20 -2.89 10.87
C ALA A 161 -13.62 -2.30 10.88
N GLY A 162 -14.59 -2.96 10.22
CA GLY A 162 -15.99 -2.53 10.23
C GLY A 162 -16.32 -1.32 9.37
N LYS A 163 -15.35 -0.82 8.55
CA LYS A 163 -15.59 0.23 7.55
C LYS A 163 -16.00 -0.40 6.22
N GLY A 164 -16.94 0.23 5.51
CA GLY A 164 -17.23 -0.13 4.13
C GLY A 164 -16.03 0.13 3.22
N GLY A 165 -15.83 -0.71 2.18
CA GLY A 165 -14.80 -0.55 1.19
C GLY A 165 -15.35 -0.25 -0.19
N MET A 166 -14.51 0.33 -1.05
CA MET A 166 -14.81 0.56 -2.46
C MET A 166 -13.81 -0.16 -3.35
N ALA A 167 -14.31 -0.93 -4.31
CA ALA A 167 -13.51 -1.56 -5.36
C ALA A 167 -14.07 -1.20 -6.73
N ILE A 168 -13.21 -0.76 -7.63
CA ILE A 168 -13.55 -0.39 -9.01
C ILE A 168 -12.79 -1.31 -9.95
N SER A 169 -13.47 -1.86 -10.95
CA SER A 169 -12.85 -2.67 -11.99
C SER A 169 -13.07 -2.04 -13.36
N LEU A 170 -11.99 -1.82 -14.09
CA LEU A 170 -12.00 -1.39 -15.47
C LEU A 170 -11.90 -2.61 -16.38
N TYR A 171 -12.77 -2.72 -17.36
CA TYR A 171 -12.75 -3.81 -18.30
C TYR A 171 -13.01 -3.34 -19.73
N THR A 172 -12.44 -4.07 -20.68
CA THR A 172 -12.65 -3.82 -22.11
C THR A 172 -13.58 -4.85 -22.71
N TYR A 173 -13.94 -4.69 -23.97
CA TYR A 173 -14.73 -5.69 -24.71
C TYR A 173 -14.13 -7.10 -24.63
N ASN A 174 -12.81 -7.21 -24.61
CA ASN A 174 -12.12 -8.51 -24.56
C ASN A 174 -12.21 -9.20 -23.18
N ASP A 175 -12.73 -8.53 -22.18
CA ASP A 175 -12.83 -9.03 -20.81
C ASP A 175 -14.22 -9.57 -20.45
N PHE A 176 -15.20 -9.54 -21.37
CA PHE A 176 -16.60 -9.87 -21.08
C PHE A 176 -16.78 -11.24 -20.41
N ASP A 177 -16.15 -12.29 -20.93
CA ASP A 177 -16.28 -13.64 -20.36
C ASP A 177 -15.80 -13.69 -18.88
N ARG A 178 -14.75 -12.94 -18.57
CA ARG A 178 -14.23 -12.83 -17.20
C ARG A 178 -15.13 -12.00 -16.29
N VAL A 179 -15.72 -10.95 -16.83
CA VAL A 179 -16.70 -10.12 -16.11
C VAL A 179 -17.88 -10.96 -15.68
N GLU A 180 -18.45 -11.77 -16.58
CA GLU A 180 -19.58 -12.65 -16.27
C GLU A 180 -19.22 -13.67 -15.18
N LEU A 181 -18.04 -14.33 -15.27
CA LEU A 181 -17.57 -15.26 -14.24
C LEU A 181 -17.45 -14.60 -12.86
N ILE A 182 -16.96 -13.36 -12.80
CA ILE A 182 -16.83 -12.63 -11.54
C ILE A 182 -18.24 -12.27 -11.01
N LYS A 183 -19.14 -11.81 -11.86
CA LYS A 183 -20.51 -11.45 -11.48
C LYS A 183 -21.33 -12.64 -11.00
N ASP A 184 -21.10 -13.82 -11.54
CA ASP A 184 -21.74 -15.05 -11.05
C ASP A 184 -21.38 -15.35 -9.59
N THR A 185 -20.16 -15.03 -9.19
CA THR A 185 -19.68 -15.19 -7.81
C THR A 185 -20.11 -14.05 -6.89
N PHE A 186 -20.06 -12.81 -7.39
CA PHE A 186 -20.35 -11.58 -6.63
C PHE A 186 -21.63 -10.93 -7.16
N ARG A 187 -22.74 -11.12 -6.44
CA ARG A 187 -24.07 -10.64 -6.86
C ARG A 187 -24.30 -9.13 -6.70
N ASP A 188 -23.45 -8.47 -5.91
CA ASP A 188 -23.61 -7.05 -5.55
C ASP A 188 -22.67 -6.14 -6.36
N ILE A 189 -22.45 -6.46 -7.64
CA ILE A 189 -21.63 -5.65 -8.56
C ILE A 189 -22.55 -4.67 -9.30
N GLU A 190 -22.20 -3.39 -9.25
CA GLU A 190 -22.87 -2.33 -10.01
C GLU A 190 -22.15 -2.07 -11.32
N ASP A 191 -22.83 -2.26 -12.48
CA ASP A 191 -22.32 -1.75 -13.75
C ASP A 191 -22.63 -0.25 -13.85
N GLU A 192 -21.59 0.53 -14.05
CA GLU A 192 -21.69 1.98 -14.10
C GLU A 192 -21.19 2.52 -15.46
N SER A 193 -21.82 3.59 -15.92
CA SER A 193 -21.34 4.34 -17.08
C SER A 193 -20.23 5.31 -16.65
N ILE A 194 -19.19 5.44 -17.50
CA ILE A 194 -18.12 6.41 -17.31
C ILE A 194 -18.64 7.85 -17.27
N ASP A 195 -19.75 8.14 -17.96
CA ASP A 195 -20.39 9.47 -18.00
C ASP A 195 -20.96 9.91 -16.64
N LYS A 196 -21.13 8.95 -15.71
CA LYS A 196 -21.59 9.23 -14.34
C LYS A 196 -20.46 9.51 -13.36
N ILE A 197 -19.23 9.50 -13.80
CA ILE A 197 -18.08 9.80 -12.93
C ILE A 197 -18.04 11.32 -12.73
N GLU A 198 -18.39 11.77 -11.54
CA GLU A 198 -18.30 13.17 -11.16
C GLU A 198 -16.85 13.47 -10.74
N ASP A 199 -16.08 14.04 -11.67
CA ASP A 199 -14.72 14.47 -11.38
C ASP A 199 -14.74 15.74 -10.52
N ASP A 200 -14.24 15.62 -9.29
CA ASP A 200 -14.05 16.78 -8.41
C ASP A 200 -12.67 17.41 -8.66
N LEU A 201 -12.62 18.34 -9.59
CA LEU A 201 -11.39 19.08 -9.95
C LEU A 201 -10.76 19.85 -8.77
N SER A 202 -11.51 20.07 -7.68
CA SER A 202 -10.99 20.70 -6.47
C SER A 202 -10.27 19.71 -5.56
N TYR A 203 -10.49 18.39 -5.73
CA TYR A 203 -9.88 17.36 -4.94
C TYR A 203 -8.42 17.16 -5.32
N LYS A 204 -7.52 17.37 -4.35
CA LYS A 204 -6.08 17.15 -4.57
C LYS A 204 -5.67 15.77 -4.07
N ILE A 205 -5.16 14.97 -5.01
CA ILE A 205 -4.60 13.65 -4.71
C ILE A 205 -3.15 13.87 -4.25
N ASP A 206 -2.96 14.22 -3.01
CA ASP A 206 -1.64 14.48 -2.41
C ASP A 206 -1.60 13.92 -0.98
N SER A 207 -0.40 13.67 -0.49
CA SER A 207 -0.19 13.25 0.89
C SER A 207 0.19 14.45 1.78
N GLU A 208 -0.41 14.49 2.97
CA GLU A 208 -0.06 15.45 4.02
C GLU A 208 1.26 15.07 4.72
N LEU A 209 1.77 13.85 4.47
CA LEU A 209 2.96 13.29 5.10
C LEU A 209 4.08 13.08 4.09
N ARG A 210 5.32 13.16 4.56
CA ARG A 210 6.54 12.76 3.85
C ARG A 210 7.41 11.92 4.77
N THR A 211 8.23 11.05 4.22
CA THR A 211 9.08 10.16 5.02
C THR A 211 10.51 10.68 5.13
N ILE A 212 11.00 10.79 6.36
CA ILE A 212 12.42 10.89 6.62
C ILE A 212 13.02 9.50 6.86
N PHE A 213 14.20 9.30 6.30
CA PHE A 213 15.05 8.14 6.52
C PHE A 213 16.14 8.47 7.52
N ILE A 214 16.36 7.59 8.50
CA ILE A 214 17.43 7.67 9.49
C ILE A 214 18.34 6.46 9.29
N ASN A 215 19.65 6.69 9.05
CA ASN A 215 20.64 5.63 8.90
C ASN A 215 20.99 5.01 10.24
N GLY A 216 20.03 4.37 10.87
CA GLY A 216 20.12 3.69 12.15
C GLY A 216 18.84 2.91 12.46
N GLY A 217 18.99 1.74 13.07
CA GLY A 217 17.87 0.83 13.33
C GLY A 217 18.10 -0.05 14.57
N LYS A 218 17.47 -1.23 14.58
CA LYS A 218 17.52 -2.19 15.69
C LYS A 218 18.95 -2.58 16.08
N LYS A 219 19.86 -2.73 15.10
CA LYS A 219 21.28 -3.08 15.35
C LYS A 219 22.05 -1.99 16.09
N GLN A 220 21.64 -0.73 15.93
CA GLN A 220 22.13 0.41 16.72
C GLN A 220 21.33 0.60 18.02
N LYS A 221 20.45 -0.35 18.37
CA LYS A 221 19.56 -0.30 19.53
C LYS A 221 18.60 0.90 19.53
N LEU A 222 18.24 1.39 18.33
CA LEU A 222 17.28 2.46 18.16
C LEU A 222 15.86 1.90 18.30
N ARG A 223 15.00 2.63 19.03
CA ARG A 223 13.59 2.30 19.26
C ARG A 223 12.71 3.46 18.84
N ALA A 224 11.43 3.20 18.55
CA ALA A 224 10.47 4.24 18.18
C ALA A 224 10.40 5.37 19.23
N GLY A 225 10.43 5.03 20.51
CA GLY A 225 10.44 6.03 21.58
C GLY A 225 11.68 6.93 21.59
N ASP A 226 12.86 6.42 21.20
CA ASP A 226 14.08 7.23 21.11
C ASP A 226 13.96 8.28 19.98
N ILE A 227 13.37 7.88 18.85
CA ILE A 227 13.12 8.77 17.69
C ILE A 227 12.02 9.77 18.05
N LEU A 228 10.90 9.29 18.59
CA LEU A 228 9.80 10.14 19.00
C LEU A 228 10.25 11.21 20.01
N GLY A 229 11.06 10.83 21.00
CA GLY A 229 11.62 11.74 21.99
C GLY A 229 12.52 12.81 21.36
N ALA A 230 13.37 12.42 20.38
CA ALA A 230 14.21 13.38 19.67
C ALA A 230 13.38 14.37 18.81
N LEU A 231 12.30 13.90 18.20
CA LEU A 231 11.40 14.74 17.42
C LEU A 231 10.54 15.68 18.29
N THR A 232 10.03 15.20 19.40
CA THR A 232 9.16 15.99 20.29
C THR A 232 9.97 16.83 21.27
N ALA A 233 10.55 16.23 22.29
CA ALA A 233 11.30 16.93 23.34
C ALA A 233 12.62 17.55 22.82
N GLY A 234 13.26 16.92 21.80
CA GLY A 234 14.53 17.40 21.25
C GLY A 234 14.36 18.61 20.35
N ILE A 235 13.51 18.54 19.33
CA ILE A 235 13.36 19.60 18.34
C ILE A 235 11.99 20.31 18.35
N GLY A 236 11.06 19.90 19.22
CA GLY A 236 9.81 20.62 19.49
C GLY A 236 8.65 20.33 18.52
N LEU A 237 8.62 19.16 17.83
CA LEU A 237 7.45 18.78 17.06
C LEU A 237 6.28 18.39 17.98
N HIS A 238 5.06 18.66 17.53
CA HIS A 238 3.86 18.11 18.11
C HIS A 238 3.67 16.65 17.68
N LYS A 239 2.99 15.85 18.50
CA LYS A 239 2.79 14.42 18.21
C LYS A 239 1.92 14.17 16.96
N ASP A 240 0.98 15.03 16.67
CA ASP A 240 0.11 15.03 15.49
C ASP A 240 0.84 15.34 14.18
N GLU A 241 2.03 15.96 14.26
CA GLU A 241 2.91 16.20 13.12
C GLU A 241 3.77 14.97 12.77
N ILE A 242 3.72 13.92 13.61
CA ILE A 242 4.52 12.69 13.49
C ILE A 242 3.59 11.51 13.22
N GLY A 243 3.73 10.91 12.05
CA GLY A 243 3.02 9.69 11.68
C GLY A 243 3.74 8.42 12.13
N LYS A 244 3.57 7.36 11.33
CA LYS A 244 4.13 6.04 11.63
C LYS A 244 5.66 6.05 11.65
N ILE A 245 6.23 5.32 12.64
CA ILE A 245 7.67 5.08 12.78
C ILE A 245 7.94 3.59 12.53
N ASP A 246 8.65 3.28 11.47
CA ASP A 246 9.08 1.92 11.10
C ASP A 246 10.58 1.76 11.34
N ILE A 247 10.98 0.71 12.08
CA ILE A 247 12.39 0.45 12.42
C ILE A 247 12.80 -0.91 11.88
N LEU A 248 13.72 -0.88 10.92
CA LEU A 248 14.41 -2.04 10.39
C LEU A 248 15.73 -2.30 11.13
N ASP A 249 16.49 -3.30 10.70
CA ASP A 249 17.74 -3.66 11.34
C ASP A 249 18.78 -2.52 11.32
N PHE A 250 18.92 -1.84 10.17
CA PHE A 250 19.94 -0.80 9.95
C PHE A 250 19.37 0.57 9.56
N ALA A 251 18.06 0.69 9.48
CA ALA A 251 17.38 1.89 9.01
C ALA A 251 16.10 2.13 9.81
N SER A 252 15.69 3.39 9.90
CA SER A 252 14.38 3.78 10.42
C SER A 252 13.73 4.77 9.46
N TYR A 253 12.42 4.71 9.37
CA TYR A 253 11.58 5.55 8.52
C TYR A 253 10.52 6.19 9.38
N VAL A 254 10.32 7.48 9.22
CA VAL A 254 9.36 8.24 9.99
C VAL A 254 8.54 9.12 9.07
N ALA A 255 7.24 8.97 9.11
CA ALA A 255 6.33 9.88 8.43
C ALA A 255 6.23 11.19 9.23
N ILE A 256 6.40 12.31 8.55
CA ILE A 256 6.37 13.66 9.14
C ILE A 256 5.43 14.50 8.30
N SER A 257 4.69 15.43 8.92
CA SER A 257 3.90 16.44 8.22
C SER A 257 4.75 17.12 7.13
N LYS A 258 4.23 17.17 5.91
CA LYS A 258 4.91 17.70 4.72
C LYS A 258 5.50 19.09 4.96
N GLU A 259 4.77 19.94 5.68
CA GLU A 259 5.18 21.31 5.99
C GLU A 259 6.37 21.37 6.95
N LYS A 260 6.62 20.30 7.72
CA LYS A 260 7.68 20.25 8.74
C LYS A 260 8.96 19.58 8.27
N ILE A 261 8.99 18.97 7.09
CA ILE A 261 10.14 18.22 6.59
C ILE A 261 11.43 19.02 6.63
N SER A 262 11.44 20.22 6.05
CA SER A 262 12.63 21.08 6.01
C SER A 262 13.12 21.43 7.40
N PHE A 263 12.21 21.79 8.31
CA PHE A 263 12.54 22.08 9.71
C PHE A 263 13.16 20.85 10.42
N VAL A 264 12.55 19.68 10.24
CA VAL A 264 13.03 18.43 10.85
C VAL A 264 14.42 18.06 10.34
N LEU A 265 14.64 18.12 9.02
CA LEU A 265 15.94 17.81 8.42
C LEU A 265 17.04 18.76 8.93
N GLU A 266 16.73 20.07 9.05
CA GLU A 266 17.68 21.04 9.59
C GLU A 266 18.02 20.79 11.05
N LYS A 267 17.02 20.61 11.90
CA LYS A 267 17.21 20.50 13.35
C LYS A 267 17.74 19.13 13.76
N LEU A 268 17.12 18.07 13.28
CA LEU A 268 17.45 16.70 13.67
C LEU A 268 18.84 16.25 13.17
N SER A 269 19.37 16.87 12.08
CA SER A 269 20.74 16.61 11.62
C SER A 269 21.81 17.10 12.61
N LYS A 270 21.47 18.07 13.48
CA LYS A 270 22.35 18.66 14.51
C LYS A 270 22.09 18.07 15.89
N GLU A 271 21.04 17.26 16.05
CA GLU A 271 20.62 16.69 17.30
C GLU A 271 21.05 15.23 17.44
N LYS A 272 21.20 14.77 18.68
CA LYS A 272 21.53 13.37 19.00
C LYS A 272 20.25 12.59 19.24
N ILE A 273 20.09 11.47 18.55
CA ILE A 273 19.08 10.48 18.90
C ILE A 273 19.77 9.43 19.80
N LYS A 274 19.33 9.31 21.06
CA LYS A 274 19.94 8.39 22.04
C LYS A 274 21.47 8.56 22.15
N GLY A 275 21.93 9.80 22.19
CA GLY A 275 23.35 10.14 22.38
C GLY A 275 24.23 9.99 21.14
N LYS A 276 23.69 9.66 19.96
CA LYS A 276 24.42 9.49 18.71
C LYS A 276 23.86 10.35 17.60
N TYR A 277 24.72 10.78 16.67
CA TYR A 277 24.33 11.42 15.43
C TYR A 277 24.02 10.39 14.37
N TYR A 278 23.00 10.63 13.56
CA TYR A 278 22.60 9.80 12.42
C TYR A 278 22.52 10.64 11.16
N ARG A 279 22.76 10.03 10.02
CA ARG A 279 22.48 10.66 8.73
C ARG A 279 20.97 10.58 8.49
N ILE A 280 20.38 11.71 8.11
CA ILE A 280 18.93 11.85 7.92
C ILE A 280 18.67 12.45 6.55
N TYR A 281 17.72 11.87 5.84
CA TYR A 281 17.36 12.30 4.47
C TYR A 281 15.85 12.21 4.31
N GLU A 282 15.28 13.04 3.43
CA GLU A 282 13.95 12.81 2.91
C GLU A 282 13.98 11.69 1.87
N LYS A 283 13.01 10.78 1.94
CA LYS A 283 12.80 9.73 0.95
C LYS A 283 11.78 10.20 -0.08
N TRP A 284 12.12 10.08 -1.33
CA TRP A 284 11.23 10.36 -2.44
C TRP A 284 11.52 9.39 -3.60
N GLN A 285 10.52 9.20 -4.47
CA GLN A 285 10.65 8.40 -5.68
C GLN A 285 10.86 9.32 -6.88
N ASN A 286 11.75 8.94 -7.78
CA ASN A 286 11.98 9.66 -9.04
C ASN A 286 11.04 9.15 -10.15
N LYS A 287 11.08 9.82 -11.33
CA LYS A 287 10.32 9.44 -12.54
C LYS A 287 10.51 7.98 -12.99
N LYS A 288 11.63 7.34 -12.64
CA LYS A 288 11.95 5.97 -13.03
C LYS A 288 11.50 4.92 -12.01
N GLY A 289 10.71 5.31 -11.02
CA GLY A 289 10.29 4.40 -9.95
C GLY A 289 11.35 4.13 -8.88
N ASP A 290 12.57 4.70 -9.00
CA ASP A 290 13.61 4.48 -8.01
C ASP A 290 13.36 5.32 -6.76
N ILE A 291 13.41 4.68 -5.59
CA ILE A 291 13.32 5.37 -4.31
C ILE A 291 14.68 5.98 -3.97
N ASN A 292 14.75 7.28 -4.01
CA ASN A 292 15.97 8.05 -3.76
C ASN A 292 15.96 8.75 -2.39
N CYS A 293 17.15 9.24 -2.01
CA CYS A 293 17.30 10.11 -0.84
C CYS A 293 17.64 11.51 -1.31
N LEU A 294 16.79 12.48 -1.01
CA LEU A 294 17.13 13.89 -1.21
C LEU A 294 18.17 14.30 -0.16
N LYS A 295 19.41 14.53 -0.59
CA LYS A 295 20.46 15.08 0.26
C LYS A 295 20.29 16.60 0.26
N ILE A 296 19.71 17.16 1.33
CA ILE A 296 19.81 18.61 1.52
C ILE A 296 21.27 18.90 1.78
N HIS A 297 21.96 19.46 0.77
CA HIS A 297 23.30 20.01 0.95
C HIS A 297 23.16 21.29 1.78
N TYR A 298 23.31 21.17 3.10
CA TYR A 298 23.72 22.32 3.86
C TYR A 298 25.16 22.63 3.47
N PHE A 299 25.35 23.71 2.73
CA PHE A 299 26.66 24.33 2.61
C PHE A 299 27.09 24.70 4.03
N LEU A 300 27.95 23.88 4.61
CA LEU A 300 28.79 24.31 5.73
C LEU A 300 29.70 25.41 5.15
N LYS A 301 29.39 26.65 5.48
CA LYS A 301 30.38 27.73 5.45
C LYS A 301 31.28 27.61 6.66
#